data_df1262698b4ab6ed9f8e1e68a121fe82
#
_entry.id   df1262698b4ab6ed9f8e1e68a121fe82
#
_cell.length_a   1.000
_cell.length_b   1.000
_cell.length_c   1.000
_cell.angle_alpha   90.00
_cell.angle_beta   90.00
_cell.angle_gamma   90.00
#
_symmetry.space_group_name_H-M   'P 1'
#
loop_
_entity.id
_entity.type
_entity.pdbx_description
1 polymer ?
#
loop_
_entity_poly.entity_id
_entity_poly.type
_entity_poly.pdbx_seq_one_letter_code
_entity_poly.pdbx_strand_id
1 'polypeptide(L)'
;PELSSAEIEVQLARDSTSLVSAKATFQQAVIQLKAAINLDMSVSFDVEIPAVDNIPLQPLGELDPAFLYQLALNNQPAQKVSDLRIKSAEASIKRARSAFYPTISAFGGLGSNFANAATTITGANVIGTRPTTNFVTVNNQNYQVFQPDIQLTSSKRNFFQMWSGWGGQLEQNFRQNFGLNVQIPIFNAGSAKLGYERSKLNLRTAQVSRQQADLTLQQNIYQAHTNAMAAIQRFHASDKSVEASQKAYDYARKRFEAGLSNTLDLITNQNNLLRAKLDRLNNQFDYIFRIKLLEFYKGQGIKL
;
A
#
# COMPACT_ATOMS: atom_id res chain seq x y z
N PRO A 1 21.60 33.05 -54.10
CA PRO A 1 20.61 31.96 -54.26
C PRO A 1 21.04 30.66 -53.56
N GLU A 2 22.29 30.19 -53.76
CA GLU A 2 22.77 28.95 -53.19
C GLU A 2 22.86 28.98 -51.65
N LEU A 3 23.32 30.10 -51.04
CA LEU A 3 23.36 30.28 -49.59
C LEU A 3 21.98 30.19 -48.95
N SER A 4 20.99 30.85 -49.57
CA SER A 4 19.62 30.83 -49.06
C SER A 4 18.96 29.44 -49.15
N SER A 5 19.31 28.66 -50.19
CA SER A 5 18.89 27.27 -50.33
C SER A 5 19.47 26.38 -49.23
N ALA A 6 20.77 26.50 -48.99
CA ALA A 6 21.45 25.74 -47.92
C ALA A 6 20.92 26.10 -46.51
N GLU A 7 20.62 27.39 -46.25
CA GLU A 7 20.00 27.82 -44.96
C GLU A 7 18.62 27.17 -44.77
N ILE A 8 17.80 27.08 -45.82
CA ILE A 8 16.47 26.44 -45.75
C ILE A 8 16.61 24.93 -45.53
N GLU A 9 17.56 24.26 -46.19
CA GLU A 9 17.80 22.84 -46.02
C GLU A 9 18.25 22.52 -44.57
N VAL A 10 19.14 23.31 -43.99
CA VAL A 10 19.53 23.18 -42.58
C VAL A 10 18.35 23.35 -41.66
N GLN A 11 17.48 24.36 -41.91
CA GLN A 11 16.28 24.56 -41.10
C GLN A 11 15.31 23.39 -41.22
N LEU A 12 15.08 22.87 -42.44
CA LEU A 12 14.22 21.70 -42.65
C LEU A 12 14.74 20.47 -41.90
N ALA A 13 16.06 20.23 -41.92
CA ALA A 13 16.66 19.11 -41.19
C ALA A 13 16.47 19.27 -39.65
N ARG A 14 16.65 20.50 -39.12
CA ARG A 14 16.37 20.81 -37.70
C ARG A 14 14.90 20.59 -37.34
N ASP A 15 13.97 21.09 -38.15
CA ASP A 15 12.54 20.95 -37.92
C ASP A 15 12.11 19.46 -37.98
N SER A 16 12.66 18.69 -38.94
CA SER A 16 12.44 17.26 -39.03
C SER A 16 12.93 16.51 -37.76
N THR A 17 14.13 16.84 -37.28
CA THR A 17 14.67 16.26 -36.07
C THR A 17 13.80 16.64 -34.84
N SER A 18 13.37 17.89 -34.77
CA SER A 18 12.48 18.37 -33.68
C SER A 18 11.13 17.66 -33.70
N LEU A 19 10.55 17.43 -34.89
CA LEU A 19 9.31 16.69 -35.05
C LEU A 19 9.43 15.24 -34.57
N VAL A 20 10.52 14.54 -34.97
CA VAL A 20 10.76 13.15 -34.52
C VAL A 20 10.92 13.09 -33.02
N SER A 21 11.69 14.03 -32.41
CA SER A 21 11.87 14.12 -30.96
C SER A 21 10.57 14.40 -30.23
N ALA A 22 9.72 15.31 -30.76
CA ALA A 22 8.41 15.61 -30.17
C ALA A 22 7.47 14.41 -30.22
N LYS A 23 7.44 13.66 -31.36
CA LYS A 23 6.66 12.42 -31.48
C LYS A 23 7.13 11.35 -30.48
N ALA A 24 8.44 11.16 -30.34
CA ALA A 24 8.99 10.21 -29.36
C ALA A 24 8.61 10.60 -27.93
N THR A 25 8.71 11.89 -27.57
CA THR A 25 8.31 12.39 -26.25
C THR A 25 6.82 12.19 -25.98
N PHE A 26 5.97 12.44 -26.97
CA PHE A 26 4.53 12.19 -26.88
C PHE A 26 4.24 10.71 -26.63
N GLN A 27 4.86 9.81 -27.41
CA GLN A 27 4.68 8.37 -27.21
C GLN A 27 5.15 7.91 -25.82
N GLN A 28 6.27 8.42 -25.33
CA GLN A 28 6.73 8.14 -23.97
C GLN A 28 5.73 8.61 -22.92
N ALA A 29 5.16 9.80 -23.08
CA ALA A 29 4.13 10.32 -22.18
C ALA A 29 2.86 9.45 -22.17
N VAL A 30 2.43 8.97 -23.34
CA VAL A 30 1.30 8.01 -23.48
C VAL A 30 1.60 6.70 -22.76
N ILE A 31 2.83 6.16 -22.91
CA ILE A 31 3.24 4.93 -22.19
C ILE A 31 3.24 5.14 -20.69
N GLN A 32 3.75 6.29 -20.21
CA GLN A 32 3.71 6.63 -18.78
C GLN A 32 2.28 6.75 -18.26
N LEU A 33 1.37 7.35 -19.04
CA LEU A 33 -0.04 7.45 -18.69
C LEU A 33 -0.69 6.07 -18.61
N LYS A 34 -0.48 5.19 -19.60
CA LYS A 34 -0.93 3.79 -19.57
C LYS A 34 -0.46 3.08 -18.31
N ALA A 35 0.82 3.22 -17.98
CA ALA A 35 1.38 2.64 -16.75
C ALA A 35 0.70 3.19 -15.48
N ALA A 36 0.45 4.50 -15.43
CA ALA A 36 -0.19 5.15 -14.28
C ALA A 36 -1.64 4.68 -14.06
N ILE A 37 -2.37 4.39 -15.14
CA ILE A 37 -3.75 3.85 -15.08
C ILE A 37 -3.82 2.32 -15.11
N ASN A 38 -2.66 1.66 -15.05
CA ASN A 38 -2.54 0.19 -15.11
C ASN A 38 -3.21 -0.44 -16.34
N LEU A 39 -3.07 0.23 -17.50
CA LEU A 39 -3.58 -0.25 -18.77
C LEU A 39 -2.52 -1.11 -19.48
N ASP A 40 -2.94 -2.19 -20.13
CA ASP A 40 -2.03 -3.04 -20.93
C ASP A 40 -1.38 -2.22 -22.06
N MET A 41 -0.07 -2.38 -22.24
CA MET A 41 0.70 -1.66 -23.25
C MET A 41 0.30 -2.00 -24.68
N SER A 42 -0.26 -3.19 -24.93
CA SER A 42 -0.71 -3.66 -26.22
C SER A 42 -2.03 -3.03 -26.68
N VAL A 43 -2.84 -2.51 -25.76
CA VAL A 43 -4.14 -1.91 -26.08
C VAL A 43 -3.94 -0.58 -26.79
N SER A 44 -4.66 -0.35 -27.89
CA SER A 44 -4.70 0.95 -28.54
C SER A 44 -5.31 1.98 -27.57
N PHE A 45 -4.61 3.08 -27.37
CA PHE A 45 -5.03 4.15 -26.47
C PHE A 45 -4.73 5.49 -27.12
N ASP A 46 -5.75 6.31 -27.22
CA ASP A 46 -5.63 7.67 -27.71
C ASP A 46 -6.04 8.67 -26.62
N VAL A 47 -5.44 9.83 -26.64
CA VAL A 47 -5.68 10.90 -25.66
C VAL A 47 -6.49 12.00 -26.34
N GLU A 48 -7.72 12.18 -25.92
CA GLU A 48 -8.51 13.34 -26.31
C GLU A 48 -7.96 14.58 -25.63
N ILE A 49 -7.62 15.58 -26.42
CA ILE A 49 -7.13 16.88 -25.93
C ILE A 49 -8.37 17.78 -25.79
N PRO A 50 -8.77 18.13 -24.54
CA PRO A 50 -9.91 19.01 -24.36
C PRO A 50 -9.61 20.40 -24.95
N ALA A 51 -10.63 21.04 -25.51
CA ALA A 51 -10.52 22.43 -25.94
C ALA A 51 -10.23 23.29 -24.69
N VAL A 52 -9.03 23.85 -24.63
CA VAL A 52 -8.49 24.56 -23.46
C VAL A 52 -9.39 25.70 -22.99
N ASP A 53 -10.04 26.34 -23.93
CA ASP A 53 -10.95 27.49 -23.67
C ASP A 53 -12.27 27.05 -22.99
N ASN A 54 -12.62 25.78 -23.06
CA ASN A 54 -13.83 25.21 -22.46
C ASN A 54 -13.63 24.65 -21.04
N ILE A 55 -12.40 24.64 -20.55
CA ILE A 55 -12.11 24.13 -19.19
C ILE A 55 -12.55 25.16 -18.15
N PRO A 56 -13.55 24.85 -17.32
CA PRO A 56 -14.01 25.79 -16.31
C PRO A 56 -12.93 25.96 -15.22
N LEU A 57 -12.46 27.18 -15.05
CA LEU A 57 -11.45 27.51 -14.04
C LEU A 57 -12.07 28.44 -13.00
N GLN A 58 -11.86 28.15 -11.73
CA GLN A 58 -12.25 29.04 -10.66
C GLN A 58 -11.29 30.23 -10.60
N PRO A 59 -11.81 31.45 -10.34
CA PRO A 59 -10.97 32.61 -10.11
C PRO A 59 -10.04 32.38 -8.92
N LEU A 60 -8.76 32.73 -9.06
CA LEU A 60 -7.76 32.48 -7.99
C LEU A 60 -8.12 33.21 -6.68
N GLY A 61 -8.85 34.33 -6.76
CA GLY A 61 -9.34 35.05 -5.58
C GLY A 61 -10.31 34.29 -4.69
N GLU A 62 -10.94 33.22 -5.22
CA GLU A 62 -11.82 32.32 -4.46
C GLU A 62 -11.04 31.11 -3.85
N LEU A 63 -9.77 30.99 -4.17
CA LEU A 63 -8.91 29.89 -3.78
C LEU A 63 -7.91 30.34 -2.69
N ASP A 64 -8.40 31.03 -1.66
CA ASP A 64 -7.56 31.44 -0.52
C ASP A 64 -6.90 30.25 0.14
N PRO A 65 -5.56 30.26 0.32
CA PRO A 65 -4.83 29.11 0.84
C PRO A 65 -5.20 28.73 2.27
N ALA A 66 -5.60 29.70 3.11
CA ALA A 66 -6.02 29.41 4.47
C ALA A 66 -7.36 28.68 4.49
N PHE A 67 -8.30 29.12 3.64
CA PHE A 67 -9.59 28.45 3.48
C PHE A 67 -9.43 27.04 2.87
N LEU A 68 -8.61 26.91 1.83
CA LEU A 68 -8.32 25.62 1.21
C LEU A 68 -7.71 24.62 2.20
N TYR A 69 -6.83 25.09 3.08
CA TYR A 69 -6.24 24.24 4.12
C TYR A 69 -7.30 23.67 5.06
N GLN A 70 -8.26 24.48 5.51
CA GLN A 70 -9.36 24.01 6.38
C GLN A 70 -10.22 22.94 5.69
N LEU A 71 -10.53 23.13 4.41
CA LEU A 71 -11.27 22.15 3.63
C LEU A 71 -10.45 20.86 3.42
N ALA A 72 -9.17 20.99 3.10
CA ALA A 72 -8.27 19.86 2.86
C ALA A 72 -8.09 18.98 4.10
N LEU A 73 -8.04 19.55 5.30
CA LEU A 73 -7.99 18.79 6.55
C LEU A 73 -9.13 17.76 6.66
N ASN A 74 -10.33 18.11 6.17
CA ASN A 74 -11.50 17.25 6.24
C ASN A 74 -11.63 16.30 5.03
N ASN A 75 -11.19 16.76 3.84
CA ASN A 75 -11.43 16.07 2.58
C ASN A 75 -10.29 15.16 2.14
N GLN A 76 -9.04 15.43 2.58
CA GLN A 76 -7.88 14.69 2.11
C GLN A 76 -7.79 13.30 2.75
N PRO A 77 -7.74 12.20 1.94
CA PRO A 77 -7.64 10.83 2.45
C PRO A 77 -6.42 10.61 3.35
N ALA A 78 -5.30 11.27 3.08
CA ALA A 78 -4.08 11.16 3.88
C ALA A 78 -4.28 11.60 5.34
N GLN A 79 -5.14 12.61 5.57
CA GLN A 79 -5.49 13.08 6.90
C GLN A 79 -6.32 12.04 7.65
N LYS A 80 -7.31 11.45 6.97
CA LYS A 80 -8.12 10.37 7.51
C LYS A 80 -7.30 9.13 7.88
N VAL A 81 -6.29 8.81 7.06
CA VAL A 81 -5.33 7.74 7.37
C VAL A 81 -4.55 8.05 8.66
N SER A 82 -4.09 9.29 8.83
CA SER A 82 -3.36 9.72 10.03
C SER A 82 -4.23 9.62 11.29
N ASP A 83 -5.50 10.04 11.22
CA ASP A 83 -6.46 9.91 12.32
C ASP A 83 -6.75 8.45 12.69
N LEU A 84 -6.89 7.58 11.68
CA LEU A 84 -7.07 6.15 11.91
C LEU A 84 -5.84 5.50 12.53
N ARG A 85 -4.63 5.95 12.20
CA ARG A 85 -3.39 5.49 12.86
C ARG A 85 -3.36 5.86 14.34
N ILE A 86 -3.79 7.06 14.70
CA ILE A 86 -3.92 7.47 16.12
C ILE A 86 -4.92 6.56 16.82
N LYS A 87 -6.13 6.35 16.28
CA LYS A 87 -7.13 5.44 16.86
C LYS A 87 -6.61 4.02 17.02
N SER A 88 -5.84 3.51 16.06
CA SER A 88 -5.19 2.20 16.13
C SER A 88 -4.15 2.13 17.26
N ALA A 89 -3.35 3.19 17.42
CA ALA A 89 -2.38 3.28 18.52
C ALA A 89 -3.06 3.35 19.89
N GLU A 90 -4.19 4.08 20.01
CA GLU A 90 -5.01 4.11 21.23
C GLU A 90 -5.59 2.73 21.58
N ALA A 91 -6.10 2.01 20.56
CA ALA A 91 -6.56 0.63 20.73
C ALA A 91 -5.42 -0.30 21.18
N SER A 92 -4.21 -0.07 20.67
CA SER A 92 -3.01 -0.82 21.05
C SER A 92 -2.63 -0.60 22.53
N ILE A 93 -2.83 0.60 23.07
CA ILE A 93 -2.66 0.88 24.50
C ILE A 93 -3.66 0.07 25.34
N LYS A 94 -4.95 0.03 24.91
CA LYS A 94 -5.98 -0.78 25.60
C LYS A 94 -5.60 -2.26 25.59
N ARG A 95 -5.12 -2.76 24.45
CA ARG A 95 -4.62 -4.13 24.34
C ARG A 95 -3.39 -4.39 25.22
N ALA A 96 -2.41 -3.46 25.25
CA ALA A 96 -1.24 -3.62 26.11
C ALA A 96 -1.61 -3.60 27.61
N ARG A 97 -2.64 -2.82 27.98
CA ARG A 97 -3.18 -2.81 29.34
C ARG A 97 -3.81 -4.15 29.72
N SER A 98 -4.36 -4.92 28.79
CA SER A 98 -4.94 -6.24 29.08
C SER A 98 -3.92 -7.24 29.64
N ALA A 99 -2.62 -7.06 29.36
CA ALA A 99 -1.56 -7.88 29.92
C ALA A 99 -1.41 -7.80 31.46
N PHE A 100 -2.08 -6.86 32.11
CA PHE A 100 -2.15 -6.76 33.56
C PHE A 100 -3.34 -7.52 34.18
N TYR A 101 -4.27 -8.00 33.36
CA TYR A 101 -5.48 -8.67 33.80
C TYR A 101 -5.40 -10.18 33.59
N PRO A 102 -6.18 -10.98 34.36
CA PRO A 102 -6.30 -12.40 34.10
C PRO A 102 -6.79 -12.69 32.69
N THR A 103 -6.19 -13.71 32.07
CA THR A 103 -6.66 -14.25 30.79
C THR A 103 -7.45 -15.53 31.03
N ILE A 104 -8.62 -15.64 30.42
CA ILE A 104 -9.46 -16.81 30.47
C ILE A 104 -9.51 -17.39 29.06
N SER A 105 -9.10 -18.66 28.92
CA SER A 105 -9.17 -19.39 27.66
C SER A 105 -9.97 -20.67 27.84
N ALA A 106 -10.88 -20.93 26.91
CA ALA A 106 -11.55 -22.21 26.80
C ALA A 106 -10.85 -23.06 25.75
N PHE A 107 -10.68 -24.34 26.02
CA PHE A 107 -10.16 -25.26 25.04
C PHE A 107 -11.05 -26.50 24.97
N GLY A 108 -11.12 -27.10 23.80
CA GLY A 108 -11.78 -28.38 23.56
C GLY A 108 -10.94 -29.20 22.60
N GLY A 109 -10.83 -30.48 22.90
CA GLY A 109 -10.12 -31.43 22.06
C GLY A 109 -10.95 -32.71 21.86
N LEU A 110 -10.92 -33.21 20.65
CA LEU A 110 -11.42 -34.53 20.29
C LEU A 110 -10.22 -35.33 19.83
N GLY A 111 -10.03 -36.51 20.39
CA GLY A 111 -8.91 -37.34 20.02
C GLY A 111 -9.23 -38.82 20.16
N SER A 112 -8.57 -39.62 19.37
CA SER A 112 -8.54 -41.07 19.53
C SER A 112 -7.14 -41.56 19.26
N ASN A 113 -6.75 -42.63 19.96
CA ASN A 113 -5.46 -43.25 19.81
C ASN A 113 -5.61 -44.63 19.21
N PHE A 114 -4.83 -44.89 18.19
CA PHE A 114 -4.57 -46.23 17.69
C PHE A 114 -3.22 -46.71 18.23
N ALA A 115 -3.24 -47.77 19.06
CA ALA A 115 -2.03 -48.38 19.57
C ALA A 115 -1.86 -49.74 18.95
N ASN A 116 -0.71 -49.92 18.31
CA ASN A 116 -0.38 -51.17 17.67
C ASN A 116 0.72 -51.87 18.45
N ALA A 117 0.33 -52.79 19.31
CA ALA A 117 1.28 -53.61 20.03
C ALA A 117 1.79 -54.78 19.12
N ALA A 118 3.10 -54.89 18.93
CA ALA A 118 3.69 -55.98 18.17
C ALA A 118 3.41 -57.37 18.81
N THR A 119 3.03 -57.36 20.07
CA THR A 119 2.66 -58.56 20.84
C THR A 119 1.32 -58.35 21.52
N THR A 120 0.38 -59.28 21.35
CA THR A 120 -0.89 -59.32 22.08
C THR A 120 -0.88 -60.48 23.04
N ILE A 121 -1.46 -60.23 24.24
CA ILE A 121 -1.74 -61.32 25.18
C ILE A 121 -2.96 -62.07 24.66
N THR A 122 -2.78 -63.30 24.33
CA THR A 122 -3.84 -64.18 23.76
C THR A 122 -4.47 -65.10 24.79
N GLY A 123 -3.87 -65.21 25.97
CA GLY A 123 -4.40 -66.05 27.04
C GLY A 123 -3.64 -65.85 28.35
N ALA A 124 -4.26 -66.29 29.41
CA ALA A 124 -3.67 -66.34 30.74
C ALA A 124 -3.95 -67.70 31.35
N ASN A 125 -2.94 -68.49 31.59
CA ASN A 125 -3.08 -69.78 32.22
C ASN A 125 -2.53 -69.76 33.63
N VAL A 126 -3.29 -70.27 34.58
CA VAL A 126 -2.80 -70.45 35.96
C VAL A 126 -1.92 -71.70 35.97
N ILE A 127 -0.62 -71.49 36.19
CA ILE A 127 0.38 -72.56 36.19
C ILE A 127 0.70 -73.09 37.59
N GLY A 128 0.16 -72.44 38.59
CA GLY A 128 0.40 -72.85 40.00
C GLY A 128 -0.01 -71.74 40.97
N THR A 129 0.45 -71.81 42.17
CA THR A 129 0.30 -70.81 43.19
C THR A 129 1.66 -70.36 43.68
N ARG A 130 1.87 -69.08 43.90
CA ARG A 130 3.08 -68.48 44.46
C ARG A 130 2.82 -67.85 45.84
N PRO A 131 3.71 -68.00 46.80
CA PRO A 131 3.54 -67.34 48.08
C PRO A 131 3.63 -65.82 47.97
N THR A 132 2.76 -65.14 48.65
CA THR A 132 2.82 -63.65 48.80
C THR A 132 3.61 -63.30 50.05
N THR A 133 3.91 -62.00 50.20
CA THR A 133 4.51 -61.47 51.42
C THR A 133 3.50 -61.30 52.59
N ASN A 134 2.21 -61.58 52.31
CA ASN A 134 1.14 -61.42 53.26
C ASN A 134 0.89 -62.72 54.05
N PHE A 135 0.61 -62.60 55.33
CA PHE A 135 0.28 -63.68 56.24
C PHE A 135 -1.06 -63.41 56.88
N VAL A 136 -1.86 -64.46 57.08
CA VAL A 136 -3.10 -64.44 57.85
C VAL A 136 -2.81 -65.19 59.19
N THR A 137 -3.03 -64.52 60.30
CA THR A 137 -2.86 -65.11 61.63
C THR A 137 -4.17 -65.76 62.08
N VAL A 138 -4.17 -67.07 62.26
CA VAL A 138 -5.26 -67.85 62.82
C VAL A 138 -4.78 -68.61 64.03
N ASN A 139 -5.42 -68.54 65.18
CA ASN A 139 -5.02 -69.19 66.42
C ASN A 139 -3.55 -69.01 66.83
N ASN A 140 -3.08 -67.77 66.69
CA ASN A 140 -1.69 -67.36 66.98
C ASN A 140 -0.62 -68.01 66.07
N GLN A 141 -1.01 -68.63 64.95
CA GLN A 141 -0.12 -69.13 63.90
C GLN A 141 -0.28 -68.33 62.59
N ASN A 142 0.83 -67.94 61.96
CA ASN A 142 0.87 -67.22 60.71
C ASN A 142 0.83 -68.17 59.52
N TYR A 143 -0.19 -68.06 58.73
CA TYR A 143 -0.35 -68.79 57.46
C TYR A 143 -0.04 -67.85 56.33
N GLN A 144 0.88 -68.29 55.43
CA GLN A 144 1.26 -67.55 54.27
C GLN A 144 0.14 -67.57 53.21
N VAL A 145 -0.22 -66.40 52.68
CA VAL A 145 -1.20 -66.29 51.63
C VAL A 145 -0.55 -66.60 50.29
N PHE A 146 -1.17 -67.49 49.53
CA PHE A 146 -0.77 -67.83 48.16
C PHE A 146 -1.67 -67.11 47.17
N GLN A 147 -1.09 -66.63 46.08
CA GLN A 147 -1.83 -66.10 44.94
C GLN A 147 -1.61 -66.93 43.68
N PRO A 148 -2.56 -66.97 42.73
CA PRO A 148 -2.36 -67.68 41.48
C PRO A 148 -1.14 -67.17 40.74
N ASP A 149 -0.29 -68.10 40.27
CA ASP A 149 0.80 -67.75 39.36
C ASP A 149 0.30 -67.83 37.94
N ILE A 150 0.24 -66.69 37.26
CA ILE A 150 -0.40 -66.57 35.95
C ILE A 150 0.67 -66.39 34.89
N GLN A 151 0.79 -67.36 33.99
CA GLN A 151 1.61 -67.27 32.80
C GLN A 151 0.78 -66.66 31.68
N LEU A 152 1.24 -65.52 31.17
CA LEU A 152 0.61 -64.85 30.02
C LEU A 152 1.15 -65.46 28.72
N THR A 153 0.26 -65.97 27.88
CA THR A 153 0.61 -66.38 26.52
C THR A 153 0.52 -65.15 25.61
N SER A 154 1.59 -64.86 24.89
CA SER A 154 1.62 -63.76 23.95
C SER A 154 1.88 -64.27 22.53
N SER A 155 1.20 -63.67 21.56
CA SER A 155 1.42 -63.91 20.14
C SER A 155 1.97 -62.65 19.45
N LYS A 156 2.98 -62.83 18.58
CA LYS A 156 3.45 -61.74 17.69
C LYS A 156 2.48 -61.58 16.55
N ARG A 157 2.09 -60.33 16.27
CA ARG A 157 1.23 -59.96 15.15
C ARG A 157 2.07 -59.73 13.89
N ASN A 158 1.55 -60.14 12.73
CA ASN A 158 2.05 -59.81 11.40
C ASN A 158 1.66 -58.39 11.02
N PHE A 159 2.39 -57.81 10.07
CA PHE A 159 2.14 -56.43 9.60
C PHE A 159 0.65 -56.16 9.26
N PHE A 160 -0.02 -57.06 8.56
CA PHE A 160 -1.47 -56.91 8.23
C PHE A 160 -2.37 -57.05 9.46
N GLN A 161 -2.03 -57.89 10.41
CA GLN A 161 -2.78 -58.03 11.67
C GLN A 161 -2.62 -56.79 12.56
N MET A 162 -1.55 -56.03 12.35
CA MET A 162 -1.31 -54.79 13.06
C MET A 162 -2.32 -53.71 12.72
N TRP A 163 -2.92 -53.73 11.51
CA TRP A 163 -3.94 -52.80 11.07
C TRP A 163 -5.36 -53.29 11.33
N SER A 164 -5.53 -54.52 11.73
CA SER A 164 -6.83 -55.07 12.07
C SER A 164 -7.39 -54.40 13.33
N GLY A 165 -8.65 -53.95 13.24
CA GLY A 165 -9.35 -53.36 14.38
C GLY A 165 -9.03 -51.91 14.66
N TRP A 166 -8.38 -51.19 13.71
CA TRP A 166 -8.08 -49.77 13.91
C TRP A 166 -9.35 -48.94 14.09
N GLY A 167 -10.44 -49.22 13.34
CA GLY A 167 -11.73 -48.57 13.47
C GLY A 167 -12.36 -48.74 14.85
N GLY A 168 -12.35 -50.01 15.35
CA GLY A 168 -12.86 -50.29 16.70
C GLY A 168 -11.98 -49.65 17.80
N GLN A 169 -10.65 -49.59 17.61
CA GLN A 169 -9.78 -48.89 18.58
C GLN A 169 -9.99 -47.38 18.56
N LEU A 170 -10.21 -46.78 17.39
CA LEU A 170 -10.53 -45.34 17.29
C LEU A 170 -11.84 -45.00 18.01
N GLU A 171 -12.84 -45.86 17.92
CA GLU A 171 -14.10 -45.70 18.62
C GLU A 171 -13.98 -45.90 20.13
N GLN A 172 -13.29 -47.00 20.55
CA GLN A 172 -13.09 -47.32 21.96
C GLN A 172 -12.21 -46.34 22.69
N ASN A 173 -11.21 -45.82 21.98
CA ASN A 173 -10.26 -44.82 22.53
C ASN A 173 -10.69 -43.40 22.32
N PHE A 174 -11.88 -43.15 21.79
CA PHE A 174 -12.40 -41.81 21.56
C PHE A 174 -12.52 -41.05 22.87
N ARG A 175 -11.82 -39.92 22.95
CA ARG A 175 -11.77 -39.08 24.15
C ARG A 175 -12.18 -37.65 23.78
N GLN A 176 -12.95 -37.07 24.67
CA GLN A 176 -13.35 -35.67 24.59
C GLN A 176 -12.78 -34.97 25.83
N ASN A 177 -12.10 -33.87 25.62
CA ASN A 177 -11.64 -33.06 26.73
C ASN A 177 -12.05 -31.60 26.50
N PHE A 178 -12.67 -31.05 27.50
CA PHE A 178 -13.04 -29.64 27.54
C PHE A 178 -12.51 -29.04 28.82
N GLY A 179 -12.01 -27.81 28.74
CA GLY A 179 -11.48 -27.14 29.94
C GLY A 179 -11.47 -25.65 29.81
N LEU A 180 -11.39 -25.02 30.96
CA LEU A 180 -11.16 -23.59 31.11
C LEU A 180 -9.80 -23.41 31.77
N ASN A 181 -8.95 -22.57 31.18
CA ASN A 181 -7.68 -22.18 31.77
C ASN A 181 -7.77 -20.70 32.16
N VAL A 182 -7.50 -20.39 33.43
CA VAL A 182 -7.43 -19.02 33.97
C VAL A 182 -5.99 -18.76 34.35
N GLN A 183 -5.36 -17.81 33.67
CA GLN A 183 -3.97 -17.43 33.92
C GLN A 183 -3.93 -16.02 34.52
N ILE A 184 -3.45 -15.89 35.75
CA ILE A 184 -3.31 -14.62 36.45
C ILE A 184 -1.82 -14.26 36.48
N PRO A 185 -1.38 -13.18 35.82
CA PRO A 185 0.01 -12.77 35.86
C PRO A 185 0.32 -12.07 37.19
N ILE A 186 1.07 -12.72 38.07
CA ILE A 186 1.51 -12.16 39.37
C ILE A 186 2.81 -11.37 39.18
N PHE A 187 3.75 -11.96 38.43
CA PHE A 187 5.03 -11.33 38.14
C PHE A 187 5.52 -11.75 36.74
N ASN A 188 5.86 -10.76 35.92
CA ASN A 188 6.31 -10.99 34.53
C ASN A 188 7.59 -10.21 34.19
N ALA A 189 8.46 -10.01 35.21
CA ALA A 189 9.74 -9.26 35.05
C ALA A 189 9.57 -7.85 34.43
N GLY A 190 8.41 -7.21 34.64
CA GLY A 190 8.12 -5.89 34.08
C GLY A 190 7.73 -5.84 32.61
N SER A 191 7.60 -6.98 31.94
CA SER A 191 7.30 -7.04 30.50
C SER A 191 5.95 -6.38 30.15
N ALA A 192 4.92 -6.56 30.95
CA ALA A 192 3.62 -5.89 30.76
C ALA A 192 3.73 -4.37 30.87
N LYS A 193 4.48 -3.86 31.87
CA LYS A 193 4.73 -2.43 32.04
C LYS A 193 5.50 -1.86 30.86
N LEU A 194 6.57 -2.53 30.42
CA LEU A 194 7.35 -2.14 29.26
C LEU A 194 6.50 -2.10 27.99
N GLY A 195 5.68 -3.13 27.76
CA GLY A 195 4.75 -3.19 26.63
C GLY A 195 3.73 -2.06 26.64
N TYR A 196 3.19 -1.72 27.79
CA TYR A 196 2.26 -0.61 27.98
C TYR A 196 2.92 0.76 27.69
N GLU A 197 4.10 1.03 28.28
CA GLU A 197 4.84 2.29 28.03
C GLU A 197 5.29 2.41 26.57
N ARG A 198 5.71 1.30 25.94
CA ARG A 198 6.01 1.27 24.49
C ARG A 198 4.80 1.61 23.63
N SER A 199 3.61 1.14 24.03
CA SER A 199 2.37 1.47 23.31
C SER A 199 1.99 2.94 23.46
N LYS A 200 2.24 3.57 24.61
CA LYS A 200 2.08 5.02 24.78
C LYS A 200 3.05 5.81 23.92
N LEU A 201 4.31 5.38 23.83
CA LEU A 201 5.30 6.01 22.97
C LEU A 201 4.87 5.93 21.49
N ASN A 202 4.36 4.78 21.06
CA ASN A 202 3.83 4.61 19.71
C ASN A 202 2.65 5.56 19.43
N LEU A 203 1.75 5.77 20.39
CA LEU A 203 0.69 6.78 20.26
C LEU A 203 1.28 8.18 20.11
N ARG A 204 2.27 8.53 20.91
CA ARG A 204 2.93 9.84 20.81
C ARG A 204 3.60 10.03 19.46
N THR A 205 4.26 9.00 18.94
CA THR A 205 4.85 9.00 17.60
C THR A 205 3.78 9.21 16.51
N ALA A 206 2.63 8.53 16.62
CA ALA A 206 1.52 8.71 15.66
C ALA A 206 0.96 10.15 15.70
N GLN A 207 0.84 10.76 16.89
CA GLN A 207 0.40 12.15 17.06
C GLN A 207 1.37 13.14 16.43
N VAL A 208 2.69 12.97 16.65
CA VAL A 208 3.72 13.81 16.05
C VAL A 208 3.73 13.65 14.53
N SER A 209 3.59 12.41 14.03
CA SER A 209 3.47 12.15 12.58
C SER A 209 2.25 12.85 11.97
N ARG A 210 1.12 12.91 12.70
CA ARG A 210 -0.07 13.65 12.29
C ARG A 210 0.21 15.15 12.19
N GLN A 211 0.85 15.74 13.22
CA GLN A 211 1.23 17.15 13.20
C GLN A 211 2.18 17.47 12.02
N GLN A 212 3.15 16.60 11.76
CA GLN A 212 4.04 16.75 10.62
C GLN A 212 3.29 16.68 9.28
N ALA A 213 2.32 15.77 9.15
CA ALA A 213 1.47 15.67 7.96
C ALA A 213 0.61 16.93 7.75
N ASP A 214 0.11 17.53 8.83
CA ASP A 214 -0.66 18.79 8.78
C ASP A 214 0.21 19.95 8.29
N LEU A 215 1.41 20.10 8.85
CA LEU A 215 2.37 21.13 8.41
C LEU A 215 2.77 20.95 6.94
N THR A 216 3.01 19.70 6.53
CA THR A 216 3.34 19.40 5.13
C THR A 216 2.18 19.73 4.20
N LEU A 217 0.94 19.38 4.58
CA LEU A 217 -0.26 19.73 3.81
C LEU A 217 -0.41 21.25 3.68
N GLN A 218 -0.25 21.99 4.78
CA GLN A 218 -0.29 23.44 4.79
C GLN A 218 0.76 24.02 3.83
N GLN A 219 2.01 23.59 3.96
CA GLN A 219 3.12 24.02 3.09
C GLN A 219 2.79 23.76 1.61
N ASN A 220 2.30 22.55 1.27
CA ASN A 220 1.98 22.18 -0.10
C ASN A 220 0.87 23.07 -0.69
N ILE A 221 -0.16 23.43 0.09
CA ILE A 221 -1.25 24.29 -0.37
C ILE A 221 -0.75 25.72 -0.61
N TYR A 222 0.03 26.28 0.31
CA TYR A 222 0.59 27.61 0.15
C TYR A 222 1.56 27.68 -1.05
N GLN A 223 2.37 26.64 -1.23
CA GLN A 223 3.27 26.53 -2.39
C GLN A 223 2.48 26.38 -3.69
N ALA A 224 1.43 25.55 -3.70
CA ALA A 224 0.55 25.40 -4.87
C ALA A 224 -0.12 26.73 -5.25
N HIS A 225 -0.60 27.50 -4.27
CA HIS A 225 -1.18 28.82 -4.49
C HIS A 225 -0.17 29.81 -5.08
N THR A 226 1.04 29.90 -4.50
CA THR A 226 2.11 30.75 -5.03
C THR A 226 2.50 30.37 -6.46
N ASN A 227 2.58 29.06 -6.73
CA ASN A 227 2.88 28.54 -8.06
C ASN A 227 1.75 28.87 -9.07
N ALA A 228 0.48 28.83 -8.64
CA ALA A 228 -0.64 29.22 -9.47
C ALA A 228 -0.61 30.71 -9.81
N MET A 229 -0.33 31.58 -8.84
CA MET A 229 -0.13 33.02 -9.09
C MET A 229 0.98 33.27 -10.11
N ALA A 230 2.12 32.61 -9.96
CA ALA A 230 3.22 32.75 -10.91
C ALA A 230 2.86 32.22 -12.31
N ALA A 231 2.10 31.13 -12.40
CA ALA A 231 1.65 30.57 -13.67
C ALA A 231 0.70 31.51 -14.43
N ILE A 232 -0.24 32.14 -13.74
CA ILE A 232 -1.12 33.16 -14.34
C ILE A 232 -0.30 34.32 -14.92
N GLN A 233 0.67 34.84 -14.16
CA GLN A 233 1.51 35.93 -14.63
C GLN A 233 2.36 35.53 -15.85
N ARG A 234 2.92 34.29 -15.84
CA ARG A 234 3.65 33.75 -17.00
C ARG A 234 2.77 33.61 -18.22
N PHE A 235 1.53 33.12 -18.04
CA PHE A 235 0.56 33.00 -19.13
C PHE A 235 0.28 34.38 -19.77
N HIS A 236 -0.07 35.37 -18.97
CA HIS A 236 -0.32 36.74 -19.48
C HIS A 236 0.93 37.38 -20.13
N ALA A 237 2.12 37.13 -19.60
CA ALA A 237 3.36 37.58 -20.21
C ALA A 237 3.60 36.90 -21.57
N SER A 238 3.32 35.59 -21.67
CA SER A 238 3.46 34.84 -22.93
C SER A 238 2.46 35.27 -24.00
N ASP A 239 1.25 35.68 -23.64
CA ASP A 239 0.29 36.29 -24.58
C ASP A 239 0.88 37.55 -25.24
N LYS A 240 1.45 38.46 -24.44
CA LYS A 240 2.12 39.69 -24.95
C LYS A 240 3.33 39.35 -25.82
N SER A 241 4.09 38.29 -25.44
CA SER A 241 5.23 37.81 -26.22
C SER A 241 4.81 37.32 -27.61
N VAL A 242 3.72 36.54 -27.69
CA VAL A 242 3.15 36.09 -29.00
C VAL A 242 2.70 37.29 -29.83
N GLU A 243 2.00 38.26 -29.27
CA GLU A 243 1.59 39.46 -29.97
C GLU A 243 2.75 40.25 -30.57
N ALA A 244 3.79 40.48 -29.75
CA ALA A 244 5.01 41.17 -30.17
C ALA A 244 5.77 40.39 -31.26
N SER A 245 5.95 39.08 -31.07
CA SER A 245 6.60 38.21 -32.06
C SER A 245 5.85 38.09 -33.36
N GLN A 246 4.50 38.10 -33.31
CA GLN A 246 3.65 38.10 -34.52
C GLN A 246 3.89 39.39 -35.31
N LYS A 247 3.87 40.56 -34.65
CA LYS A 247 4.14 41.87 -35.31
C LYS A 247 5.55 41.87 -35.93
N ALA A 248 6.57 41.36 -35.19
CA ALA A 248 7.94 41.30 -35.71
C ALA A 248 8.04 40.40 -36.96
N TYR A 249 7.40 39.25 -36.95
CA TYR A 249 7.33 38.33 -38.10
C TYR A 249 6.62 38.98 -39.28
N ASP A 250 5.47 39.68 -39.10
CA ASP A 250 4.74 40.33 -40.15
C ASP A 250 5.54 41.48 -40.78
N TYR A 251 6.31 42.24 -40.01
CA TYR A 251 7.24 43.22 -40.53
C TYR A 251 8.42 42.58 -41.27
N ALA A 252 9.03 41.53 -40.77
CA ALA A 252 10.11 40.81 -41.41
C ALA A 252 9.65 40.22 -42.78
N ARG A 253 8.43 39.68 -42.81
CA ARG A 253 7.83 39.15 -44.04
C ARG A 253 7.65 40.23 -45.10
N LYS A 254 7.06 41.39 -44.72
CA LYS A 254 6.85 42.54 -45.63
C LYS A 254 8.18 43.05 -46.19
N ARG A 255 9.25 43.15 -45.34
CA ARG A 255 10.57 43.57 -45.79
C ARG A 255 11.20 42.57 -46.76
N PHE A 256 11.03 41.27 -46.47
CA PHE A 256 11.53 40.19 -47.36
C PHE A 256 10.81 40.21 -48.72
N GLU A 257 9.46 40.36 -48.72
CA GLU A 257 8.67 40.48 -49.95
C GLU A 257 9.07 41.71 -50.78
N ALA A 258 9.46 42.81 -50.14
CA ALA A 258 10.01 44.01 -50.78
C ALA A 258 11.48 43.91 -51.18
N GLY A 259 12.16 42.78 -50.94
CA GLY A 259 13.57 42.57 -51.21
C GLY A 259 14.54 43.35 -50.30
N LEU A 260 14.07 43.85 -49.16
CA LEU A 260 14.81 44.68 -48.21
C LEU A 260 15.43 43.88 -47.05
N SER A 261 15.23 42.59 -46.96
CA SER A 261 15.83 41.71 -45.97
C SER A 261 16.19 40.34 -46.54
N ASN A 262 17.04 39.59 -45.87
CA ASN A 262 17.50 38.29 -46.27
C ASN A 262 16.59 37.18 -45.69
N THR A 263 16.76 35.97 -46.20
CA THR A 263 16.03 34.77 -45.78
C THR A 263 16.25 34.43 -44.30
N LEU A 264 17.48 34.68 -43.77
CA LEU A 264 17.82 34.40 -42.41
C LEU A 264 17.01 35.26 -41.43
N ASP A 265 16.79 36.55 -41.73
CA ASP A 265 15.97 37.45 -40.93
C ASP A 265 14.50 36.93 -40.84
N LEU A 266 13.97 36.51 -41.98
CA LEU A 266 12.60 35.96 -42.03
C LEU A 266 12.47 34.67 -41.21
N ILE A 267 13.39 33.70 -41.41
CA ILE A 267 13.42 32.42 -40.69
C ILE A 267 13.60 32.68 -39.17
N THR A 268 14.47 33.61 -38.78
CA THR A 268 14.71 33.96 -37.37
C THR A 268 13.43 34.47 -36.71
N ASN A 269 12.71 35.41 -37.34
CA ASN A 269 11.46 35.93 -36.81
C ASN A 269 10.34 34.88 -36.81
N GLN A 270 10.28 34.01 -37.83
CA GLN A 270 9.37 32.87 -37.82
C GLN A 270 9.61 31.90 -36.68
N ASN A 271 10.86 31.55 -36.43
CA ASN A 271 11.25 30.66 -35.31
C ASN A 271 10.95 31.30 -33.95
N ASN A 272 11.18 32.61 -33.81
CA ASN A 272 10.84 33.35 -32.58
C ASN A 272 9.33 33.34 -32.32
N LEU A 273 8.51 33.55 -33.37
CA LEU A 273 7.05 33.46 -33.26
C LEU A 273 6.58 32.05 -32.90
N LEU A 274 7.14 31.02 -33.56
CA LEU A 274 6.82 29.63 -33.25
C LEU A 274 7.16 29.29 -31.79
N ARG A 275 8.34 29.69 -31.32
CA ARG A 275 8.76 29.50 -29.93
C ARG A 275 7.81 30.22 -28.96
N ALA A 276 7.47 31.47 -29.22
CA ALA A 276 6.54 32.21 -28.40
C ALA A 276 5.16 31.54 -28.32
N LYS A 277 4.64 30.98 -29.44
CA LYS A 277 3.38 30.23 -29.48
C LYS A 277 3.46 28.93 -28.67
N LEU A 278 4.58 28.20 -28.73
CA LEU A 278 4.79 26.99 -27.94
C LEU A 278 4.90 27.32 -26.45
N ASP A 279 5.64 28.38 -26.09
CA ASP A 279 5.78 28.82 -24.69
C ASP A 279 4.43 29.27 -24.13
N ARG A 280 3.61 29.96 -24.92
CA ARG A 280 2.26 30.33 -24.53
C ARG A 280 1.38 29.11 -24.24
N LEU A 281 1.40 28.13 -25.15
CA LEU A 281 0.65 26.88 -24.98
C LEU A 281 1.07 26.14 -23.70
N ASN A 282 2.37 25.99 -23.50
CA ASN A 282 2.92 25.34 -22.29
C ASN A 282 2.50 26.09 -21.01
N ASN A 283 2.59 27.42 -21.01
CA ASN A 283 2.17 28.25 -19.87
C ASN A 283 0.65 28.18 -19.62
N GLN A 284 -0.14 28.03 -20.67
CA GLN A 284 -1.59 27.87 -20.57
C GLN A 284 -1.96 26.55 -19.86
N PHE A 285 -1.33 25.43 -20.27
CA PHE A 285 -1.54 24.15 -19.60
C PHE A 285 -0.98 24.13 -18.17
N ASP A 286 0.18 24.75 -17.91
CA ASP A 286 0.72 24.88 -16.55
C ASP A 286 -0.23 25.66 -15.63
N TYR A 287 -0.79 26.76 -16.14
CA TYR A 287 -1.79 27.54 -15.41
C TYR A 287 -3.04 26.71 -15.07
N ILE A 288 -3.64 26.04 -16.07
CA ILE A 288 -4.81 25.21 -15.88
C ILE A 288 -4.55 24.12 -14.84
N PHE A 289 -3.44 23.39 -15.00
CA PHE A 289 -3.06 22.31 -14.08
C PHE A 289 -2.94 22.82 -12.63
N ARG A 290 -2.31 23.98 -12.43
CA ARG A 290 -2.11 24.53 -11.08
C ARG A 290 -3.40 25.00 -10.43
N ILE A 291 -4.33 25.56 -11.21
CA ILE A 291 -5.67 25.88 -10.68
C ILE A 291 -6.43 24.61 -10.33
N LYS A 292 -6.43 23.61 -11.22
CA LYS A 292 -7.08 22.31 -10.94
C LYS A 292 -6.48 21.60 -9.72
N LEU A 293 -5.18 21.75 -9.45
CA LEU A 293 -4.54 21.25 -8.24
C LEU A 293 -5.11 21.93 -6.97
N LEU A 294 -5.37 23.24 -7.02
CA LEU A 294 -6.01 23.95 -5.91
C LEU A 294 -7.48 23.51 -5.72
N GLU A 295 -8.23 23.33 -6.80
CA GLU A 295 -9.59 22.78 -6.76
C GLU A 295 -9.61 21.35 -6.16
N PHE A 296 -8.60 20.54 -6.47
CA PHE A 296 -8.44 19.21 -5.84
C PHE A 296 -8.27 19.31 -4.33
N TYR A 297 -7.46 20.25 -3.81
CA TYR A 297 -7.36 20.47 -2.36
C TYR A 297 -8.68 20.92 -1.74
N LYS A 298 -9.53 21.60 -2.48
CA LYS A 298 -10.90 21.96 -2.06
C LYS A 298 -11.81 20.73 -1.90
N GLY A 299 -11.46 19.59 -2.49
CA GLY A 299 -12.21 18.34 -2.43
C GLY A 299 -13.21 18.13 -3.57
N GLN A 300 -13.13 18.91 -4.62
CA GLN A 300 -14.06 18.83 -5.77
C GLN A 300 -13.66 17.75 -6.81
N GLY A 301 -12.51 17.11 -6.63
CA GLY A 301 -11.92 16.25 -7.66
C GLY A 301 -11.37 17.05 -8.84
N ILE A 302 -10.65 16.38 -9.74
CA ILE A 302 -10.15 17.00 -10.99
C ILE A 302 -11.22 16.79 -12.06
N LYS A 303 -11.91 17.88 -12.44
CA LYS A 303 -12.82 17.92 -13.57
C LYS A 303 -12.16 18.73 -14.68
N LEU A 304 -11.99 18.12 -15.84
CA LEU A 304 -11.47 18.75 -17.06
C LEU A 304 -12.62 19.15 -17.96
#